data_006a1927b808aa41da3cdfc3430eb931
#
_entry.id   006a1927b808aa41da3cdfc3430eb931
#
_cell.length_a   1.000
_cell.length_b   1.000
_cell.length_c   1.000
_cell.angle_alpha   90.00
_cell.angle_beta   90.00
_cell.angle_gamma   90.00
#
_symmetry.space_group_name_H-M   'P 1'
#
loop_
_entity.id
_entity.type
_entity.pdbx_description
1 polymer ?
#
loop_
_entity_poly.entity_id
_entity_poly.type
_entity_poly.pdbx_seq_one_letter_code
_entity_poly.pdbx_strand_id
1 'polypeptide(L)'
;MNKKKVLVLAVSVCLVAILAIGGTLAYFTDTDSATNTFTAGGVKIQLIEQQRNDARTALEPFEQNKNLMPIVGSAQGEQQVVDGVKLPKAQNYVDKIMTIKNTGVSDAYVRIFVAVPTALQNGQTPNAPRYDVLHWNFNGDSCATGEWTDEIVVANPTVINGVEYKIYSRTYTTALAANEVTATPAYIGFYLDKTVDQNADGDWTVDWGNGPEVINYDLSDGVEIPVFAQAVQAAGFDSAEAAFTASGLPENPWA
;
A
#
# COMPACT_ATOMS: atom_id res chain seq x y z
N MET A 1 12.18 34.77 -44.76
CA MET A 1 12.90 33.87 -43.83
C MET A 1 13.43 32.68 -44.64
N ASN A 2 14.70 32.31 -44.48
CA ASN A 2 15.32 31.27 -45.29
C ASN A 2 14.70 29.91 -44.96
N LYS A 3 14.29 29.10 -45.97
CA LYS A 3 13.61 27.80 -45.79
C LYS A 3 14.34 26.87 -44.82
N LYS A 4 15.68 26.92 -44.76
CA LYS A 4 16.49 26.17 -43.77
C LYS A 4 16.25 26.65 -42.34
N LYS A 5 16.05 27.95 -42.09
CA LYS A 5 15.78 28.49 -40.75
C LYS A 5 14.36 28.12 -40.26
N VAL A 6 13.40 28.06 -41.18
CA VAL A 6 12.03 27.63 -40.85
C VAL A 6 12.00 26.15 -40.50
N LEU A 7 12.74 25.31 -41.25
CA LEU A 7 12.83 23.89 -40.96
C LEU A 7 13.50 23.60 -39.58
N VAL A 8 14.59 24.31 -39.28
CA VAL A 8 15.29 24.15 -37.97
C VAL A 8 14.37 24.59 -36.83
N LEU A 9 13.63 25.71 -37.00
CA LEU A 9 12.68 26.16 -35.99
C LEU A 9 11.54 25.15 -35.78
N ALA A 10 10.98 24.60 -36.85
CA ALA A 10 9.93 23.58 -36.77
C ALA A 10 10.38 22.31 -36.06
N VAL A 11 11.60 21.81 -36.39
CA VAL A 11 12.18 20.62 -35.74
C VAL A 11 12.46 20.89 -34.26
N SER A 12 12.96 22.09 -33.91
CA SER A 12 13.20 22.46 -32.50
C SER A 12 11.92 22.52 -31.69
N VAL A 13 10.85 23.09 -32.25
CA VAL A 13 9.52 23.13 -31.58
C VAL A 13 8.95 21.75 -31.41
N CYS A 14 9.07 20.86 -32.41
CA CYS A 14 8.63 19.45 -32.28
C CYS A 14 9.43 18.71 -31.21
N LEU A 15 10.76 18.92 -31.14
CA LEU A 15 11.61 18.29 -30.10
C LEU A 15 11.23 18.75 -28.68
N VAL A 16 10.99 20.06 -28.51
CA VAL A 16 10.54 20.60 -27.21
C VAL A 16 9.16 20.08 -26.85
N ALA A 17 8.24 19.95 -27.81
CA ALA A 17 6.92 19.39 -27.59
C ALA A 17 6.99 17.91 -27.18
N ILE A 18 7.85 17.11 -27.82
CA ILE A 18 8.07 15.70 -27.46
C ILE A 18 8.68 15.57 -26.07
N LEU A 19 9.62 16.42 -25.70
CA LEU A 19 10.22 16.44 -24.36
C LEU A 19 9.21 16.91 -23.29
N ALA A 20 8.36 17.86 -23.60
CA ALA A 20 7.30 18.32 -22.70
C ALA A 20 6.22 17.23 -22.49
N ILE A 21 5.82 16.53 -23.56
CA ILE A 21 4.85 15.42 -23.48
C ILE A 21 5.50 14.21 -22.80
N GLY A 22 6.76 13.88 -23.12
CA GLY A 22 7.52 12.81 -22.46
C GLY A 22 7.76 13.08 -20.99
N GLY A 23 8.05 14.34 -20.62
CA GLY A 23 8.20 14.76 -19.22
C GLY A 23 6.89 14.72 -18.45
N THR A 24 5.78 15.11 -19.08
CA THR A 24 4.45 15.04 -18.43
C THR A 24 3.94 13.59 -18.35
N LEU A 25 4.24 12.73 -19.34
CA LEU A 25 3.92 11.31 -19.27
C LEU A 25 4.77 10.59 -18.20
N ALA A 26 6.03 11.00 -18.01
CA ALA A 26 6.87 10.46 -16.93
C ALA A 26 6.39 10.93 -15.53
N TYR A 27 5.74 12.07 -15.45
CA TYR A 27 5.14 12.59 -14.21
C TYR A 27 3.74 12.00 -13.94
N PHE A 28 3.05 11.54 -14.99
CA PHE A 28 1.78 10.79 -14.92
C PHE A 28 1.95 9.29 -15.09
N THR A 29 3.14 8.76 -15.17
CA THR A 29 3.35 7.35 -14.85
C THR A 29 3.17 7.23 -13.34
N ASP A 30 1.91 7.21 -12.98
CA ASP A 30 1.40 6.62 -11.79
C ASP A 30 2.22 5.36 -11.52
N THR A 31 2.97 5.36 -10.45
CA THR A 31 3.49 4.15 -9.87
C THR A 31 2.33 3.43 -9.19
N ASP A 32 1.31 3.12 -9.95
CA ASP A 32 0.44 2.01 -9.67
C ASP A 32 1.31 0.76 -9.86
N SER A 33 2.20 0.55 -8.90
CA SER A 33 3.04 -0.63 -8.85
C SER A 33 2.26 -1.81 -8.30
N ALA A 34 1.11 -2.09 -8.89
CA ALA A 34 0.58 -3.43 -8.95
C ALA A 34 1.52 -4.25 -9.84
N THR A 35 2.77 -4.44 -9.38
CA THR A 35 3.76 -5.23 -10.12
C THR A 35 3.37 -6.67 -9.99
N ASN A 36 2.76 -7.20 -11.04
CA ASN A 36 2.46 -8.61 -11.16
C ASN A 36 3.77 -9.35 -11.47
N THR A 37 4.24 -10.15 -10.56
CA THR A 37 5.40 -11.02 -10.80
C THR A 37 4.92 -12.31 -11.47
N PHE A 38 5.46 -12.61 -12.63
CA PHE A 38 5.21 -13.86 -13.34
C PHE A 38 6.19 -14.92 -12.88
N THR A 39 5.67 -16.08 -12.43
CA THR A 39 6.46 -17.28 -12.25
C THR A 39 6.16 -18.29 -13.37
N ALA A 40 7.15 -19.07 -13.80
CA ALA A 40 6.95 -20.12 -14.77
C ALA A 40 5.92 -21.13 -14.21
N GLY A 41 4.82 -21.39 -14.95
CA GLY A 41 3.80 -22.33 -14.50
C GLY A 41 2.34 -21.86 -14.66
N GLY A 42 2.09 -20.70 -15.29
CA GLY A 42 0.71 -20.23 -15.54
C GLY A 42 0.07 -19.48 -14.37
N VAL A 43 0.88 -19.05 -13.39
CA VAL A 43 0.44 -18.18 -12.29
C VAL A 43 0.42 -16.73 -12.76
N LYS A 44 -0.69 -16.07 -12.54
CA LYS A 44 -0.85 -14.64 -12.77
C LYS A 44 -1.78 -14.08 -11.72
N ILE A 45 -1.41 -12.96 -11.10
CA ILE A 45 -2.24 -12.31 -10.09
C ILE A 45 -2.52 -10.87 -10.46
N GLN A 46 -3.57 -10.33 -9.85
CA GLN A 46 -3.92 -8.93 -9.87
C GLN A 46 -4.14 -8.48 -8.42
N LEU A 47 -3.42 -7.46 -8.00
CA LEU A 47 -3.73 -6.74 -6.77
C LEU A 47 -4.96 -5.87 -7.03
N ILE A 48 -5.95 -5.94 -6.15
CA ILE A 48 -7.17 -5.14 -6.20
C ILE A 48 -7.17 -4.24 -5.00
N GLU A 49 -7.20 -2.94 -5.22
CA GLU A 49 -7.32 -1.92 -4.19
C GLU A 49 -8.69 -1.25 -4.33
N GLN A 50 -9.41 -1.16 -3.21
CA GLN A 50 -10.75 -0.59 -3.15
C GLN A 50 -10.92 0.37 -1.98
N GLN A 51 -11.92 1.21 -2.06
CA GLN A 51 -12.39 2.12 -1.02
C GLN A 51 -13.91 2.12 -0.95
N ARG A 52 -14.49 2.68 0.11
CA ARG A 52 -15.92 2.99 0.11
C ARG A 52 -16.20 4.17 -0.82
N ASN A 53 -17.32 4.12 -1.53
CA ASN A 53 -17.84 5.26 -2.26
C ASN A 53 -18.23 6.41 -1.29
N ASP A 54 -18.49 7.60 -1.80
CA ASP A 54 -18.85 8.78 -0.99
C ASP A 54 -20.06 8.55 -0.09
N ALA A 55 -21.03 7.77 -0.56
CA ALA A 55 -22.22 7.39 0.22
C ALA A 55 -21.93 6.32 1.29
N ARG A 56 -20.73 5.73 1.30
CA ARG A 56 -20.29 4.65 2.19
C ARG A 56 -21.17 3.38 2.13
N THR A 57 -21.76 3.10 1.00
CA THR A 57 -22.72 2.01 0.78
C THR A 57 -22.22 0.89 -0.11
N ALA A 58 -21.14 1.10 -0.86
CA ALA A 58 -20.53 0.13 -1.75
C ALA A 58 -19.02 0.34 -1.83
N LEU A 59 -18.30 -0.69 -2.29
CA LEU A 59 -16.87 -0.58 -2.61
C LEU A 59 -16.70 -0.17 -4.07
N GLU A 60 -15.70 0.65 -4.32
CA GLU A 60 -15.28 1.11 -5.65
C GLU A 60 -13.75 1.04 -5.76
N PRO A 61 -13.16 1.15 -6.94
CA PRO A 61 -11.70 1.22 -7.09
C PRO A 61 -11.10 2.34 -6.25
N PHE A 62 -9.95 2.05 -5.64
CA PHE A 62 -9.23 3.04 -4.82
C PHE A 62 -8.79 4.22 -5.69
N GLU A 63 -9.07 5.42 -5.23
CA GLU A 63 -8.57 6.66 -5.82
C GLU A 63 -7.29 7.11 -5.11
N GLN A 64 -6.27 7.43 -5.89
CA GLN A 64 -4.99 7.96 -5.37
C GLN A 64 -5.15 9.34 -4.73
N ASN A 65 -4.11 9.79 -4.04
CA ASN A 65 -4.02 11.14 -3.45
C ASN A 65 -5.11 11.47 -2.41
N LYS A 66 -5.46 10.48 -1.59
CA LYS A 66 -6.34 10.71 -0.44
C LYS A 66 -5.61 11.51 0.63
N ASN A 67 -6.24 12.58 1.12
CA ASN A 67 -5.72 13.33 2.25
C ASN A 67 -5.72 12.47 3.51
N LEU A 68 -4.54 12.33 4.10
CA LEU A 68 -4.39 11.67 5.39
C LEU A 68 -4.49 12.73 6.48
N MET A 69 -5.51 12.63 7.32
CA MET A 69 -5.77 13.55 8.41
C MET A 69 -5.83 12.78 9.73
N PRO A 70 -5.56 13.42 10.88
CA PRO A 70 -5.72 12.77 12.18
C PRO A 70 -7.12 12.18 12.34
N ILE A 71 -7.18 10.94 12.82
CA ILE A 71 -8.46 10.25 13.00
C ILE A 71 -9.34 10.95 14.03
N VAL A 72 -10.62 11.10 13.73
CA VAL A 72 -11.61 11.60 14.68
C VAL A 72 -12.43 10.43 15.23
N GLY A 73 -12.36 10.22 16.52
CA GLY A 73 -12.94 9.07 17.18
C GLY A 73 -11.95 7.92 17.35
N SER A 74 -12.39 6.70 17.12
CA SER A 74 -11.58 5.49 17.29
C SER A 74 -11.79 4.54 16.12
N ALA A 75 -10.70 4.01 15.59
CA ALA A 75 -10.76 2.96 14.58
C ALA A 75 -11.38 1.66 15.12
N GLN A 76 -11.32 1.42 16.44
CA GLN A 76 -11.97 0.31 17.13
C GLN A 76 -13.41 0.63 17.58
N GLY A 77 -13.91 1.82 17.30
CA GLY A 77 -15.25 2.27 17.68
C GLY A 77 -16.37 1.62 16.85
N GLU A 78 -17.31 2.44 16.42
CA GLU A 78 -18.40 1.96 15.55
C GLU A 78 -17.89 1.44 14.22
N GLN A 79 -18.46 0.33 13.78
CA GLN A 79 -18.15 -0.35 12.55
C GLN A 79 -19.35 -0.35 11.60
N GLN A 80 -19.09 -0.53 10.32
CA GLN A 80 -20.10 -0.88 9.32
C GLN A 80 -19.58 -1.99 8.41
N VAL A 81 -20.47 -2.75 7.82
CA VAL A 81 -20.13 -3.75 6.81
C VAL A 81 -20.56 -3.20 5.45
N VAL A 82 -19.61 -3.17 4.50
CA VAL A 82 -19.83 -2.76 3.11
C VAL A 82 -19.28 -3.85 2.22
N ASP A 83 -20.09 -4.42 1.38
CA ASP A 83 -19.76 -5.54 0.48
C ASP A 83 -18.99 -6.67 1.18
N GLY A 84 -19.41 -7.00 2.42
CA GLY A 84 -18.80 -8.05 3.23
C GLY A 84 -17.57 -7.63 4.04
N VAL A 85 -17.03 -6.44 3.82
CA VAL A 85 -15.87 -5.93 4.55
C VAL A 85 -16.31 -5.08 5.73
N LYS A 86 -15.79 -5.39 6.92
CA LYS A 86 -16.06 -4.65 8.16
C LYS A 86 -15.10 -3.48 8.28
N LEU A 87 -15.60 -2.26 8.29
CA LEU A 87 -14.85 -1.02 8.20
C LEU A 87 -15.21 -0.06 9.33
N PRO A 88 -14.23 0.74 9.85
CA PRO A 88 -14.52 1.77 10.84
C PRO A 88 -15.46 2.85 10.31
N LYS A 89 -16.34 3.37 11.17
CA LYS A 89 -17.12 4.57 10.88
C LYS A 89 -16.38 5.86 11.23
N ALA A 90 -15.23 5.77 11.90
CA ALA A 90 -14.42 6.92 12.28
C ALA A 90 -14.16 7.85 11.08
N GLN A 91 -14.18 9.16 11.34
CA GLN A 91 -13.83 10.14 10.31
C GLN A 91 -12.31 10.14 10.10
N ASN A 92 -11.87 10.51 8.91
CA ASN A 92 -10.47 10.53 8.49
C ASN A 92 -9.78 9.16 8.49
N TYR A 93 -10.55 8.07 8.56
CA TYR A 93 -10.05 6.75 8.22
C TYR A 93 -10.04 6.61 6.70
N VAL A 94 -8.88 6.41 6.11
CA VAL A 94 -8.69 6.23 4.67
C VAL A 94 -8.78 4.75 4.34
N ASP A 95 -9.82 4.37 3.63
CA ASP A 95 -9.95 3.00 3.13
C ASP A 95 -8.88 2.74 2.07
N LYS A 96 -8.16 1.64 2.22
CA LYS A 96 -7.29 1.04 1.21
C LYS A 96 -7.40 -0.47 1.39
N ILE A 97 -8.49 -1.01 0.84
CA ILE A 97 -8.89 -2.41 1.00
C ILE A 97 -8.18 -3.21 -0.07
N MET A 98 -7.30 -4.11 0.35
CA MET A 98 -6.40 -4.84 -0.54
C MET A 98 -6.73 -6.32 -0.58
N THR A 99 -7.11 -6.80 -1.76
CA THR A 99 -7.33 -8.22 -2.07
C THR A 99 -6.48 -8.64 -3.26
N ILE A 100 -6.28 -9.94 -3.42
CA ILE A 100 -5.54 -10.50 -4.56
C ILE A 100 -6.47 -11.43 -5.34
N LYS A 101 -6.51 -11.23 -6.66
CA LYS A 101 -7.18 -12.13 -7.59
C LYS A 101 -6.14 -12.99 -8.29
N ASN A 102 -6.35 -14.29 -8.32
CA ASN A 102 -5.62 -15.20 -9.19
C ASN A 102 -6.25 -15.15 -10.60
N THR A 103 -5.57 -14.48 -11.54
CA THR A 103 -6.01 -14.40 -12.94
C THR A 103 -5.33 -15.45 -13.84
N GLY A 104 -4.52 -16.33 -13.23
CA GLY A 104 -3.87 -17.45 -13.87
C GLY A 104 -4.80 -18.65 -14.06
N VAL A 105 -4.22 -19.74 -14.56
CA VAL A 105 -4.93 -21.00 -14.82
C VAL A 105 -4.60 -22.09 -13.79
N SER A 106 -3.67 -21.82 -12.88
CA SER A 106 -3.24 -22.73 -11.82
C SER A 106 -3.49 -22.13 -10.45
N ASP A 107 -3.76 -22.98 -9.48
CA ASP A 107 -3.84 -22.57 -8.08
C ASP A 107 -2.51 -21.98 -7.61
N ALA A 108 -2.55 -20.95 -6.81
CA ALA A 108 -1.38 -20.23 -6.37
C ALA A 108 -1.42 -19.88 -4.88
N TYR A 109 -0.28 -19.97 -4.20
CA TYR A 109 -0.05 -19.28 -2.95
C TYR A 109 0.29 -17.82 -3.23
N VAL A 110 -0.27 -16.90 -2.46
CA VAL A 110 -0.10 -15.47 -2.65
C VAL A 110 0.35 -14.80 -1.35
N ARG A 111 1.17 -13.77 -1.47
CA ARG A 111 1.55 -12.89 -0.35
C ARG A 111 1.56 -11.43 -0.80
N ILE A 112 1.33 -10.54 0.14
CA ILE A 112 1.30 -9.10 -0.05
C ILE A 112 2.35 -8.43 0.83
N PHE A 113 2.93 -7.36 0.33
CA PHE A 113 3.87 -6.51 1.03
C PHE A 113 3.36 -5.08 1.05
N VAL A 114 3.57 -4.42 2.17
CA VAL A 114 3.27 -2.99 2.35
C VAL A 114 4.52 -2.31 2.88
N ALA A 115 4.93 -1.24 2.22
CA ALA A 115 6.03 -0.40 2.67
C ALA A 115 5.47 0.81 3.41
N VAL A 116 5.88 1.00 4.66
CA VAL A 116 5.44 2.11 5.50
C VAL A 116 6.65 2.98 5.87
N PRO A 117 6.60 4.31 5.67
CA PRO A 117 7.73 5.19 5.99
C PRO A 117 8.19 5.02 7.44
N THR A 118 9.48 4.77 7.63
CA THR A 118 10.08 4.50 8.96
C THR A 118 9.87 5.67 9.92
N ALA A 119 9.90 6.91 9.40
CA ALA A 119 9.71 8.12 10.17
C ALA A 119 8.29 8.25 10.78
N LEU A 120 7.30 7.54 10.22
CA LEU A 120 5.93 7.50 10.74
C LEU A 120 5.70 6.34 11.73
N GLN A 121 6.78 5.62 12.07
CA GLN A 121 6.76 4.49 12.98
C GLN A 121 7.83 4.69 14.03
N ASN A 122 7.43 5.06 15.21
CA ASN A 122 8.35 5.20 16.34
C ASN A 122 8.69 3.83 16.92
N GLY A 123 9.37 3.03 16.11
CA GLY A 123 10.02 1.75 16.33
C GLY A 123 10.07 1.21 17.74
N GLN A 124 8.95 0.89 18.31
CA GLN A 124 8.92 0.54 19.72
C GLN A 124 9.07 -0.95 19.94
N THR A 125 9.69 -1.26 21.03
CA THR A 125 9.92 -2.61 21.52
C THR A 125 8.61 -3.42 21.48
N PRO A 126 8.64 -4.72 21.22
CA PRO A 126 7.46 -5.58 21.03
C PRO A 126 6.42 -5.52 22.15
N ASN A 127 6.73 -4.97 23.32
CA ASN A 127 5.87 -4.92 24.50
C ASN A 127 5.54 -3.49 24.97
N ALA A 128 5.91 -2.44 24.21
CA ALA A 128 5.52 -1.08 24.52
C ALA A 128 4.23 -0.68 23.78
N PRO A 129 3.44 0.27 24.30
CA PRO A 129 2.34 0.86 23.54
C PRO A 129 2.87 1.32 22.18
N ARG A 130 2.14 1.03 21.11
CA ARG A 130 2.53 1.49 19.78
C ARG A 130 2.38 3.01 19.72
N TYR A 131 3.51 3.67 19.63
CA TYR A 131 3.61 5.11 19.38
C TYR A 131 3.86 5.32 17.87
N ASP A 132 2.95 4.81 17.03
CA ASP A 132 3.04 5.01 15.59
C ASP A 132 2.23 6.25 15.21
N VAL A 133 2.80 7.10 14.37
CA VAL A 133 2.10 8.26 13.78
C VAL A 133 1.06 7.78 12.76
N LEU A 134 1.46 6.81 11.94
CA LEU A 134 0.61 6.17 10.96
C LEU A 134 0.18 4.79 11.46
N HIS A 135 -1.11 4.57 11.50
CA HIS A 135 -1.73 3.29 11.86
C HIS A 135 -2.41 2.66 10.64
N TRP A 136 -2.51 1.34 10.65
CA TRP A 136 -3.27 0.57 9.66
C TRP A 136 -3.96 -0.61 10.31
N ASN A 137 -5.00 -1.14 9.66
CA ASN A 137 -5.79 -2.26 10.15
C ASN A 137 -6.17 -2.07 11.61
N PHE A 138 -7.31 -1.51 11.90
CA PHE A 138 -7.74 -1.52 13.29
C PHE A 138 -7.81 -2.97 13.81
N ASN A 139 -7.46 -3.16 15.07
CA ASN A 139 -7.26 -4.47 15.68
C ASN A 139 -8.31 -5.50 15.28
N GLY A 140 -7.86 -6.46 14.52
CA GLY A 140 -8.26 -7.84 14.64
C GLY A 140 -9.44 -8.29 13.84
N ASP A 141 -10.23 -7.44 13.21
CA ASP A 141 -11.54 -7.97 12.86
C ASP A 141 -11.75 -8.32 11.39
N SER A 142 -11.11 -7.65 10.45
CA SER A 142 -11.34 -7.95 9.04
C SER A 142 -10.19 -8.66 8.36
N CYS A 143 -9.01 -8.60 8.95
CA CYS A 143 -7.79 -9.16 8.36
C CYS A 143 -7.20 -10.31 9.18
N ALA A 144 -7.79 -10.66 10.33
CA ALA A 144 -7.26 -11.63 11.29
C ALA A 144 -8.10 -12.91 11.39
N THR A 145 -8.83 -13.27 10.36
CA THR A 145 -9.74 -14.42 10.37
C THR A 145 -9.05 -15.76 10.19
N GLY A 146 -7.71 -15.82 10.23
CA GLY A 146 -6.95 -17.05 9.97
C GLY A 146 -6.71 -17.33 8.48
N GLU A 147 -7.25 -16.53 7.59
CA GLU A 147 -7.01 -16.65 6.14
C GLU A 147 -5.69 -16.02 5.72
N TRP A 148 -5.23 -15.01 6.47
CA TRP A 148 -3.92 -14.41 6.33
C TRP A 148 -3.05 -14.72 7.55
N THR A 149 -1.75 -14.89 7.35
CA THR A 149 -0.79 -14.99 8.45
C THR A 149 -0.79 -13.70 9.26
N ASP A 150 -0.22 -13.77 10.47
CA ASP A 150 0.16 -12.57 11.19
C ASP A 150 1.10 -11.73 10.33
N GLU A 151 1.05 -10.42 10.54
CA GLU A 151 1.93 -9.49 9.86
C GLU A 151 3.36 -9.64 10.39
N ILE A 152 4.31 -9.80 9.47
CA ILE A 152 5.73 -9.89 9.79
C ILE A 152 6.50 -8.75 9.14
N VAL A 153 7.58 -8.30 9.80
CA VAL A 153 8.55 -7.37 9.23
C VAL A 153 9.59 -8.18 8.47
N VAL A 154 9.69 -7.95 7.15
CA VAL A 154 10.64 -8.65 6.28
C VAL A 154 11.90 -7.84 5.99
N ALA A 155 11.82 -6.51 6.11
CA ALA A 155 12.97 -5.63 5.97
C ALA A 155 12.78 -4.31 6.76
N ASN A 156 13.89 -3.80 7.31
CA ASN A 156 13.93 -2.50 8.01
C ASN A 156 15.39 -2.04 8.15
N PRO A 157 15.80 -0.86 7.61
CA PRO A 157 15.06 -0.10 6.61
C PRO A 157 15.30 -0.59 5.17
N THR A 158 14.40 -0.21 4.27
CA THR A 158 14.57 -0.31 2.81
C THR A 158 14.37 1.07 2.21
N VAL A 159 15.29 1.51 1.35
CA VAL A 159 15.15 2.82 0.68
C VAL A 159 14.41 2.65 -0.64
N ILE A 160 13.28 3.35 -0.79
CA ILE A 160 12.49 3.41 -2.02
C ILE A 160 12.38 4.89 -2.40
N ASN A 161 12.85 5.26 -3.58
CA ASN A 161 12.82 6.66 -4.07
C ASN A 161 13.39 7.69 -3.07
N GLY A 162 14.41 7.30 -2.28
CA GLY A 162 15.06 8.20 -1.30
C GLY A 162 14.38 8.28 0.07
N VAL A 163 13.26 7.61 0.27
CA VAL A 163 12.57 7.50 1.56
C VAL A 163 12.87 6.14 2.18
N GLU A 164 13.09 6.11 3.48
CA GLU A 164 13.27 4.87 4.24
C GLU A 164 11.93 4.27 4.64
N TYR A 165 11.76 2.99 4.33
CA TYR A 165 10.56 2.22 4.62
C TYR A 165 10.86 1.00 5.46
N LYS A 166 9.91 0.65 6.31
CA LYS A 166 9.79 -0.66 6.92
C LYS A 166 8.81 -1.50 6.11
N ILE A 167 9.23 -2.70 5.74
CA ILE A 167 8.45 -3.58 4.87
C ILE A 167 7.74 -4.62 5.71
N TYR A 168 6.44 -4.65 5.57
CA TYR A 168 5.55 -5.63 6.19
C TYR A 168 5.03 -6.62 5.16
N SER A 169 4.81 -7.86 5.58
CA SER A 169 4.26 -8.90 4.71
C SER A 169 3.19 -9.72 5.42
N ARG A 170 2.22 -10.16 4.64
CA ARG A 170 1.23 -11.19 5.00
C ARG A 170 1.11 -12.20 3.88
N THR A 171 0.93 -13.47 4.24
CA THR A 171 0.74 -14.57 3.31
C THR A 171 -0.67 -15.14 3.47
N TYR A 172 -1.37 -15.37 2.37
CA TYR A 172 -2.64 -16.06 2.38
C TYR A 172 -2.40 -17.54 2.69
N THR A 173 -3.12 -18.09 3.67
CA THR A 173 -2.80 -19.37 4.29
C THR A 173 -3.14 -20.57 3.42
N THR A 174 -4.07 -20.42 2.49
CA THR A 174 -4.52 -21.46 1.58
C THR A 174 -4.18 -21.14 0.14
N ALA A 175 -4.12 -22.13 -0.71
CA ALA A 175 -3.96 -21.91 -2.15
C ALA A 175 -5.20 -21.20 -2.71
N LEU A 176 -4.98 -20.11 -3.45
CA LEU A 176 -6.00 -19.35 -4.14
C LEU A 176 -6.27 -20.00 -5.49
N ALA A 177 -7.46 -20.52 -5.68
CA ALA A 177 -7.83 -21.21 -6.92
C ALA A 177 -7.83 -20.26 -8.13
N ALA A 178 -7.71 -20.83 -9.31
CA ALA A 178 -7.76 -20.06 -10.56
C ALA A 178 -9.07 -19.25 -10.68
N ASN A 179 -8.95 -17.97 -11.02
CA ASN A 179 -10.02 -16.97 -11.11
C ASN A 179 -10.67 -16.53 -9.79
N GLU A 180 -10.25 -17.06 -8.65
CA GLU A 180 -10.74 -16.65 -7.33
C GLU A 180 -10.04 -15.39 -6.82
N VAL A 181 -10.72 -14.70 -5.89
CA VAL A 181 -10.21 -13.55 -5.12
C VAL A 181 -10.05 -14.01 -3.68
N THR A 182 -9.05 -13.51 -2.96
CA THR A 182 -8.92 -13.78 -1.52
C THR A 182 -10.21 -13.41 -0.80
N ALA A 183 -10.73 -14.31 0.03
CA ALA A 183 -12.06 -14.16 0.62
C ALA A 183 -12.13 -12.98 1.61
N THR A 184 -11.00 -12.64 2.24
CA THR A 184 -10.85 -11.44 3.07
C THR A 184 -9.72 -10.57 2.57
N PRO A 185 -9.77 -9.24 2.80
CA PRO A 185 -8.66 -8.35 2.48
C PRO A 185 -7.47 -8.58 3.41
N ALA A 186 -6.26 -8.41 2.88
CA ALA A 186 -5.02 -8.41 3.67
C ALA A 186 -4.90 -7.14 4.53
N TYR A 187 -5.34 -6.01 4.01
CA TYR A 187 -5.36 -4.70 4.65
C TYR A 187 -6.66 -3.99 4.29
N ILE A 188 -7.15 -3.13 5.19
CA ILE A 188 -8.42 -2.41 4.98
C ILE A 188 -8.29 -0.90 4.98
N GLY A 189 -7.19 -0.33 5.47
CA GLY A 189 -6.95 1.11 5.42
C GLY A 189 -5.96 1.63 6.43
N PHE A 190 -5.77 2.95 6.39
CA PHE A 190 -4.76 3.69 7.13
C PHE A 190 -5.37 4.93 7.80
N TYR A 191 -4.73 5.40 8.87
CA TYR A 191 -5.11 6.64 9.54
C TYR A 191 -3.93 7.21 10.35
N LEU A 192 -3.88 8.52 10.50
CA LEU A 192 -2.94 9.18 11.42
C LEU A 192 -3.47 9.10 12.86
N ASP A 193 -2.55 9.04 13.81
CA ASP A 193 -2.91 9.14 15.22
C ASP A 193 -3.70 10.44 15.48
N LYS A 194 -4.63 10.37 16.42
CA LYS A 194 -5.50 11.49 16.78
C LYS A 194 -4.79 12.68 17.39
N THR A 195 -3.55 12.47 17.86
CA THR A 195 -2.71 13.49 18.51
C THR A 195 -1.76 14.17 17.52
N VAL A 196 -1.82 13.81 16.25
CA VAL A 196 -1.08 14.50 15.20
C VAL A 196 -1.67 15.87 14.98
N ASP A 197 -0.83 16.91 15.00
CA ASP A 197 -1.22 18.31 14.79
C ASP A 197 -0.08 19.07 14.11
N GLN A 198 -0.33 20.29 13.68
CA GLN A 198 0.68 21.19 13.14
C GLN A 198 0.95 22.33 14.13
N ASN A 199 2.21 22.53 14.51
CA ASN A 199 2.59 23.61 15.42
C ASN A 199 2.56 24.99 14.73
N ALA A 200 2.80 26.04 15.49
CA ALA A 200 2.77 27.42 14.98
C ALA A 200 3.88 27.71 13.95
N ASP A 201 4.95 26.93 13.94
CA ASP A 201 6.05 27.04 12.98
C ASP A 201 5.79 26.26 11.69
N GLY A 202 4.70 25.49 11.63
CA GLY A 202 4.29 24.69 10.50
C GLY A 202 4.81 23.26 10.51
N ASP A 203 5.53 22.85 11.56
CA ASP A 203 6.00 21.47 11.67
C ASP A 203 4.88 20.53 12.12
N TRP A 204 4.87 19.33 11.57
CA TRP A 204 4.00 18.26 12.04
C TRP A 204 4.51 17.69 13.35
N THR A 205 3.61 17.52 14.30
CA THR A 205 3.92 17.03 15.65
C THR A 205 2.94 15.93 16.06
N VAL A 206 3.34 15.15 17.05
CA VAL A 206 2.50 14.15 17.70
C VAL A 206 2.72 14.19 19.19
N ASP A 207 1.66 14.06 20.01
CA ASP A 207 1.75 14.09 21.48
C ASP A 207 1.37 12.73 22.08
N TRP A 208 2.36 12.06 22.63
CA TRP A 208 2.18 10.79 23.31
C TRP A 208 1.86 10.95 24.82
N GLY A 209 1.53 12.17 25.26
CA GLY A 209 1.26 12.51 26.65
C GLY A 209 2.45 13.10 27.42
N ASN A 210 3.59 13.31 26.77
CA ASN A 210 4.78 13.95 27.33
C ASN A 210 5.05 15.33 26.71
N GLY A 211 4.14 15.83 25.92
CA GLY A 211 4.24 17.04 25.10
C GLY A 211 4.51 16.70 23.63
N PRO A 212 4.28 17.67 22.72
CA PRO A 212 4.40 17.46 21.29
C PRO A 212 5.85 17.21 20.87
N GLU A 213 6.06 16.18 20.07
CA GLU A 213 7.32 15.81 19.42
C GLU A 213 7.20 16.06 17.93
N VAL A 214 8.25 16.63 17.29
CA VAL A 214 8.26 16.88 15.84
C VAL A 214 8.39 15.57 15.09
N ILE A 215 7.51 15.37 14.10
CA ILE A 215 7.55 14.24 13.17
C ILE A 215 8.57 14.56 12.08
N ASN A 216 9.58 13.72 11.91
CA ASN A 216 10.60 13.89 10.88
C ASN A 216 10.10 13.36 9.51
N TYR A 217 8.92 13.82 9.09
CA TYR A 217 8.28 13.51 7.82
C TYR A 217 7.31 14.63 7.47
N ASP A 218 7.37 15.13 6.23
CA ASP A 218 6.42 16.14 5.77
C ASP A 218 5.12 15.47 5.33
N LEU A 219 4.08 15.62 6.13
CA LEU A 219 2.76 15.08 5.85
C LEU A 219 1.96 15.94 4.84
N SER A 220 2.45 17.15 4.51
CA SER A 220 1.75 18.07 3.60
C SER A 220 1.72 17.56 2.16
N ASP A 221 2.75 16.81 1.76
CA ASP A 221 2.83 16.17 0.44
C ASP A 221 2.12 14.80 0.38
N GLY A 222 1.49 14.41 1.49
CA GLY A 222 0.84 13.11 1.64
C GLY A 222 1.82 12.01 2.07
N VAL A 223 1.32 10.79 2.14
CA VAL A 223 2.10 9.60 2.51
C VAL A 223 2.02 8.58 1.39
N GLU A 224 3.16 8.27 0.79
CA GLU A 224 3.25 7.17 -0.16
C GLU A 224 3.36 5.84 0.59
N ILE A 225 2.49 4.89 0.24
CA ILE A 225 2.46 3.54 0.81
C ILE A 225 2.54 2.54 -0.34
N PRO A 226 3.75 2.19 -0.79
CA PRO A 226 3.95 1.19 -1.84
C PRO A 226 3.41 -0.17 -1.43
N VAL A 227 2.73 -0.83 -2.35
CA VAL A 227 2.17 -2.17 -2.16
C VAL A 227 2.67 -3.08 -3.26
N PHE A 228 3.02 -4.31 -2.91
CA PHE A 228 3.49 -5.31 -3.84
C PHE A 228 2.87 -6.67 -3.53
N ALA A 229 2.53 -7.45 -4.55
CA ALA A 229 2.02 -8.80 -4.38
C ALA A 229 2.89 -9.82 -5.14
N GLN A 230 3.08 -10.99 -4.54
CA GLN A 230 3.78 -12.12 -5.14
C GLN A 230 2.91 -13.36 -5.13
N ALA A 231 3.12 -14.22 -6.11
CA ALA A 231 2.46 -15.52 -6.18
C ALA A 231 3.41 -16.62 -6.65
N VAL A 232 3.18 -17.82 -6.15
CA VAL A 232 3.88 -19.05 -6.54
C VAL A 232 2.84 -20.13 -6.81
N GLN A 233 3.06 -20.96 -7.82
CA GLN A 233 2.20 -22.10 -8.10
C GLN A 233 2.08 -23.01 -6.87
N ALA A 234 0.86 -23.41 -6.53
CA ALA A 234 0.63 -24.26 -5.35
C ALA A 234 0.94 -25.75 -5.60
N ALA A 235 0.81 -26.19 -6.86
CA ALA A 235 1.03 -27.60 -7.20
C ALA A 235 2.44 -28.08 -6.84
N GLY A 236 2.51 -29.15 -6.07
CA GLY A 236 3.77 -29.75 -5.60
C GLY A 236 4.25 -29.25 -4.25
N PHE A 237 3.49 -28.39 -3.58
CA PHE A 237 3.82 -27.86 -2.26
C PHE A 237 2.66 -28.05 -1.29
N ASP A 238 2.97 -28.44 -0.05
CA ASP A 238 1.99 -28.64 1.02
C ASP A 238 1.63 -27.34 1.76
N SER A 239 2.41 -26.27 1.55
CA SER A 239 2.19 -24.97 2.21
C SER A 239 2.72 -23.79 1.40
N ALA A 240 2.22 -22.61 1.69
CA ALA A 240 2.72 -21.36 1.14
C ALA A 240 4.20 -21.13 1.48
N GLU A 241 4.60 -21.42 2.73
CA GLU A 241 5.99 -21.27 3.18
C GLU A 241 6.95 -22.13 2.34
N ALA A 242 6.62 -23.42 2.14
CA ALA A 242 7.42 -24.32 1.31
C ALA A 242 7.54 -23.82 -0.13
N ALA A 243 6.42 -23.35 -0.71
CA ALA A 243 6.37 -22.84 -2.06
C ALA A 243 7.22 -21.57 -2.23
N PHE A 244 7.07 -20.57 -1.35
CA PHE A 244 7.86 -19.35 -1.43
C PHE A 244 9.34 -19.59 -1.17
N THR A 245 9.70 -20.45 -0.24
CA THR A 245 11.10 -20.83 0.01
C THR A 245 11.72 -21.48 -1.22
N ALA A 246 11.02 -22.40 -1.87
CA ALA A 246 11.52 -23.08 -3.06
C ALA A 246 11.56 -22.20 -4.30
N SER A 247 10.74 -21.15 -4.37
CA SER A 247 10.63 -20.27 -5.53
C SER A 247 11.86 -19.40 -5.77
N GLY A 248 12.64 -19.11 -4.73
CA GLY A 248 13.74 -18.15 -4.77
C GLY A 248 13.29 -16.69 -4.95
N LEU A 249 12.00 -16.40 -4.83
CA LEU A 249 11.51 -15.02 -4.85
C LEU A 249 12.04 -14.23 -3.65
N PRO A 250 12.44 -12.96 -3.86
CA PRO A 250 12.98 -12.16 -2.76
C PRO A 250 11.93 -11.96 -1.65
N GLU A 251 12.39 -12.06 -0.41
CA GLU A 251 11.55 -11.70 0.76
C GLU A 251 11.27 -10.20 0.83
N ASN A 252 12.18 -9.38 0.30
CA ASN A 252 11.98 -7.96 0.11
C ASN A 252 11.88 -7.65 -1.39
N PRO A 253 10.70 -7.30 -1.91
CA PRO A 253 10.53 -7.06 -3.35
C PRO A 253 11.16 -5.76 -3.84
N TRP A 254 11.62 -4.88 -2.93
CA TRP A 254 12.29 -3.61 -3.26
C TRP A 254 13.80 -3.64 -2.97
N ALA A 255 14.39 -4.82 -2.68
CA ALA A 255 15.84 -4.96 -2.44
C ALA A 255 16.65 -4.96 -3.74
#